data_9e20a45ca941229b826a5b9025420012
#
_entry.id   9e20a45ca941229b826a5b9025420012
#
_cell.length_a   1.000
_cell.length_b   1.000
_cell.length_c   1.000
_cell.angle_alpha   90.00
_cell.angle_beta   90.00
_cell.angle_gamma   90.00
#
_symmetry.space_group_name_H-M   'P 1'
#
loop_
_entity.id
_entity.type
_entity.pdbx_description
1 polymer ?
#
loop_
_entity_poly.entity_id
_entity_poly.type
_entity_poly.pdbx_seq_one_letter_code
_entity_poly.pdbx_strand_id
1 'polypeptide(L)'
;MTRIAIVEDEAAVREQLAGYVQRYTRQYGTQFEVTMFTDGVEILEDYHPVYDIIFLDVEMQHLDGMETARRIRELDSDVLLIFITNMAQYAIKRYAVGALDYVLKPVPYFAFSQQLQKAVNQLAKRTRHYLAVPVDGGMRRLDAAAIYYIESEGHRVHFYTEDGDFSAP
;
A
#
# COMPACT_ATOMS: atom_id res chain seq x y z
N MET A 1 4.69 2.03 11.21
CA MET A 1 4.82 3.29 10.43
C MET A 1 4.93 2.92 8.96
N THR A 2 4.10 3.50 8.11
CA THR A 2 4.06 3.20 6.67
C THR A 2 5.26 3.82 5.95
N ARG A 3 5.97 3.03 5.14
CA ARG A 3 7.16 3.46 4.40
C ARG A 3 6.83 3.76 2.96
N ILE A 4 7.16 4.96 2.52
CA ILE A 4 6.92 5.47 1.17
C ILE A 4 8.24 5.69 0.46
N ALA A 5 8.39 5.18 -0.76
CA ALA A 5 9.41 5.61 -1.69
C ALA A 5 8.82 6.55 -2.74
N ILE A 6 9.56 7.59 -3.11
CA ILE A 6 9.25 8.49 -4.21
C ILE A 6 10.39 8.42 -5.20
N VAL A 7 10.11 7.96 -6.42
CA VAL A 7 11.10 7.80 -7.50
C VAL A 7 10.75 8.78 -8.61
N GLU A 8 11.52 9.85 -8.73
CA GLU A 8 11.25 10.98 -9.62
C GLU A 8 12.57 11.70 -9.94
N ASP A 9 12.91 11.85 -11.20
CA ASP A 9 14.15 12.47 -11.62
C ASP A 9 14.13 14.00 -11.53
N GLU A 10 12.96 14.62 -11.67
CA GLU A 10 12.80 16.07 -11.52
C GLU A 10 12.74 16.49 -10.04
N ALA A 11 13.76 17.19 -9.57
CA ALA A 11 13.89 17.59 -8.16
C ALA A 11 12.67 18.38 -7.64
N ALA A 12 12.15 19.31 -8.45
CA ALA A 12 11.00 20.14 -8.05
C ALA A 12 9.73 19.29 -7.83
N VAL A 13 9.48 18.30 -8.68
CA VAL A 13 8.33 17.38 -8.55
C VAL A 13 8.54 16.44 -7.36
N ARG A 14 9.74 15.90 -7.20
CA ARG A 14 10.10 15.04 -6.07
C ARG A 14 9.86 15.72 -4.72
N GLU A 15 10.33 16.97 -4.58
CA GLU A 15 10.11 17.79 -3.39
C GLU A 15 8.62 18.14 -3.17
N GLN A 16 7.89 18.42 -4.24
CA GLN A 16 6.45 18.67 -4.19
C GLN A 16 5.70 17.45 -3.64
N LEU A 17 6.01 16.26 -4.13
CA LEU A 17 5.37 15.02 -3.68
C LEU A 17 5.68 14.73 -2.20
N ALA A 18 6.93 14.92 -1.79
CA ALA A 18 7.32 14.81 -0.37
C ALA A 18 6.56 15.81 0.52
N GLY A 19 6.40 17.04 0.04
CA GLY A 19 5.59 18.07 0.71
C GLY A 19 4.11 17.69 0.84
N TYR A 20 3.57 17.00 -0.17
CA TYR A 20 2.20 16.49 -0.13
C TYR A 20 2.01 15.38 0.92
N VAL A 21 3.00 14.49 1.08
CA VAL A 21 2.97 13.48 2.16
C VAL A 21 2.97 14.16 3.52
N GLN A 22 3.81 15.19 3.73
CA GLN A 22 3.82 15.95 4.99
C GLN A 22 2.49 16.68 5.25
N ARG A 23 1.87 17.24 4.20
CA ARG A 23 0.55 17.89 4.31
C ARG A 23 -0.52 16.86 4.70
N TYR A 24 -0.49 15.69 4.10
CA TYR A 24 -1.40 14.58 4.43
C TYR A 24 -1.24 14.14 5.88
N THR A 25 0.00 13.97 6.35
CA THR A 25 0.29 13.65 7.75
C THR A 25 -0.32 14.67 8.71
N ARG A 26 -0.17 15.97 8.43
CA ARG A 26 -0.77 17.03 9.26
C ARG A 26 -2.29 17.03 9.24
N GLN A 27 -2.88 16.67 8.10
CA GLN A 27 -4.34 16.68 7.91
C GLN A 27 -5.03 15.47 8.54
N TYR A 28 -4.42 14.29 8.46
CA TYR A 28 -5.05 13.03 8.85
C TYR A 28 -4.36 12.30 10.01
N GLY A 29 -3.23 12.78 10.47
CA GLY A 29 -2.48 12.19 11.60
C GLY A 29 -1.71 10.91 11.27
N THR A 30 -1.78 10.41 10.03
CA THR A 30 -1.07 9.21 9.60
C THR A 30 0.42 9.49 9.45
N GLN A 31 1.27 8.70 10.09
CA GLN A 31 2.73 8.86 10.04
C GLN A 31 3.36 8.05 8.91
N PHE A 32 4.28 8.70 8.19
CA PHE A 32 5.03 8.09 7.09
C PHE A 32 6.53 8.30 7.26
N GLU A 33 7.30 7.32 6.83
CA GLU A 33 8.73 7.43 6.57
C GLU A 33 8.92 7.54 5.06
N VAL A 34 9.53 8.61 4.58
CA VAL A 34 9.67 8.89 3.14
C VAL A 34 11.13 8.79 2.74
N THR A 35 11.42 7.96 1.73
CA THR A 35 12.71 7.88 1.04
C THR A 35 12.55 8.37 -0.39
N MET A 36 13.45 9.22 -0.85
CA MET A 36 13.43 9.79 -2.20
C MET A 36 14.56 9.23 -3.05
N PHE A 37 14.24 8.89 -4.30
CA PHE A 37 15.18 8.39 -5.30
C PHE A 37 15.11 9.25 -6.55
N THR A 38 16.24 9.41 -7.23
CA THR A 38 16.36 10.26 -8.42
C THR A 38 16.02 9.53 -9.71
N ASP A 39 16.12 8.21 -9.74
CA ASP A 39 15.69 7.38 -10.86
C ASP A 39 15.48 5.90 -10.47
N GLY A 40 15.06 5.09 -11.46
CA GLY A 40 14.80 3.67 -11.27
C GLY A 40 16.05 2.83 -10.99
N VAL A 41 17.21 3.25 -11.45
CA VAL A 41 18.47 2.54 -11.17
C VAL A 41 18.81 2.66 -9.68
N GLU A 42 18.66 3.83 -9.12
CA GLU A 42 18.99 4.11 -7.71
C GLU A 42 18.15 3.27 -6.75
N ILE A 43 16.82 3.16 -6.96
CA ILE A 43 15.99 2.31 -6.09
C ILE A 43 16.28 0.82 -6.26
N LEU A 44 16.71 0.38 -7.45
CA LEU A 44 16.97 -1.02 -7.75
C LEU A 44 18.36 -1.49 -7.35
N GLU A 45 19.33 -0.59 -7.15
CA GLU A 45 20.73 -0.92 -6.86
C GLU A 45 20.88 -1.81 -5.61
N ASP A 46 20.05 -1.57 -4.59
CA ASP A 46 20.00 -2.39 -3.37
C ASP A 46 18.55 -2.49 -2.87
N TYR A 47 17.66 -2.99 -3.75
CA TYR A 47 16.24 -3.07 -3.42
C TYR A 47 15.97 -4.12 -2.34
N HIS A 48 15.37 -3.66 -1.26
CA HIS A 48 14.81 -4.51 -0.23
C HIS A 48 13.29 -4.29 -0.14
N PRO A 49 12.47 -5.33 0.08
CA PRO A 49 11.01 -5.21 0.19
C PRO A 49 10.59 -4.60 1.53
N VAL A 50 11.01 -3.35 1.76
CA VAL A 50 10.74 -2.58 2.99
C VAL A 50 9.72 -1.48 2.80
N TYR A 51 9.37 -1.15 1.55
CA TYR A 51 8.40 -0.11 1.22
C TYR A 51 6.99 -0.66 1.15
N ASP A 52 6.03 0.09 1.67
CA ASP A 52 4.60 -0.23 1.57
C ASP A 52 3.99 0.39 0.32
N ILE A 53 4.45 1.59 -0.06
CA ILE A 53 3.96 2.37 -1.19
C ILE A 53 5.15 2.93 -1.96
N ILE A 54 5.11 2.86 -3.29
CA ILE A 54 6.07 3.52 -4.17
C ILE A 54 5.32 4.41 -5.15
N PHE A 55 5.60 5.73 -5.10
CA PHE A 55 5.24 6.67 -6.16
C PHE A 55 6.37 6.69 -7.18
N LEU A 56 6.05 6.41 -8.43
CA LEU A 56 7.03 6.13 -9.48
C LEU A 56 6.71 6.92 -10.73
N ASP A 57 7.61 7.82 -11.12
CA ASP A 57 7.54 8.48 -12.42
C ASP A 57 7.77 7.47 -13.54
N VAL A 58 7.02 7.59 -14.62
CA VAL A 58 7.18 6.74 -15.81
C VAL A 58 8.30 7.27 -16.70
N GLU A 59 8.40 8.58 -16.86
CA GLU A 59 9.35 9.22 -17.76
C GLU A 59 10.63 9.66 -17.04
N MET A 60 11.62 8.76 -16.98
CA MET A 60 12.92 9.02 -16.39
C MET A 60 14.06 8.76 -17.39
N GLN A 61 15.21 9.42 -17.19
CA GLN A 61 16.30 9.44 -18.18
C GLN A 61 17.03 8.10 -18.35
N HIS A 62 17.32 7.39 -17.23
CA HIS A 62 18.18 6.20 -17.28
C HIS A 62 17.35 4.91 -17.38
N LEU A 63 16.37 4.75 -16.52
CA LEU A 63 15.49 3.61 -16.53
C LEU A 63 14.06 4.10 -16.36
N ASP A 64 13.21 3.81 -17.33
CA ASP A 64 11.80 4.22 -17.26
C ASP A 64 11.05 3.53 -16.11
N GLY A 65 9.95 4.17 -15.67
CA GLY A 65 9.19 3.69 -14.54
C GLY A 65 8.49 2.35 -14.78
N MET A 66 8.14 2.02 -16.01
CA MET A 66 7.50 0.74 -16.32
C MET A 66 8.47 -0.42 -16.15
N GLU A 67 9.70 -0.28 -16.64
CA GLU A 67 10.77 -1.28 -16.47
C GLU A 67 11.21 -1.35 -15.00
N THR A 68 11.29 -0.22 -14.33
CA THR A 68 11.55 -0.17 -12.88
C THR A 68 10.48 -0.95 -12.11
N ALA A 69 9.21 -0.70 -12.39
CA ALA A 69 8.08 -1.41 -11.76
C ALA A 69 8.12 -2.91 -12.02
N ARG A 70 8.44 -3.32 -13.26
CA ARG A 70 8.57 -4.74 -13.64
C ARG A 70 9.65 -5.44 -12.80
N ARG A 71 10.81 -4.82 -12.66
CA ARG A 71 11.91 -5.37 -11.84
C ARG A 71 11.58 -5.38 -10.35
N ILE A 72 10.90 -4.35 -9.85
CA ILE A 72 10.41 -4.35 -8.47
C ILE A 72 9.46 -5.53 -8.26
N ARG A 73 8.53 -5.80 -9.18
CA ARG A 73 7.58 -6.91 -9.07
C ARG A 73 8.24 -8.30 -9.04
N GLU A 74 9.40 -8.46 -9.64
CA GLU A 74 10.17 -9.70 -9.54
C GLU A 74 10.72 -9.95 -8.12
N LEU A 75 10.94 -8.87 -7.35
CA LEU A 75 11.51 -8.89 -6.01
C LEU A 75 10.45 -8.74 -4.91
N ASP A 76 9.36 -8.03 -5.21
CA ASP A 76 8.32 -7.64 -4.25
C ASP A 76 6.95 -7.58 -4.93
N SER A 77 6.15 -8.59 -4.68
CA SER A 77 4.77 -8.70 -5.21
C SER A 77 3.77 -7.82 -4.47
N ASP A 78 4.09 -7.39 -3.25
CA ASP A 78 3.13 -6.83 -2.31
C ASP A 78 3.14 -5.31 -2.23
N VAL A 79 4.25 -4.65 -2.58
CA VAL A 79 4.34 -3.19 -2.55
C VAL A 79 3.28 -2.54 -3.43
N LEU A 80 2.63 -1.49 -2.93
CA LEU A 80 1.67 -0.71 -3.70
C LEU A 80 2.39 0.27 -4.62
N LEU A 81 2.23 0.11 -5.93
CA LEU A 81 2.80 1.00 -6.94
C LEU A 81 1.75 1.99 -7.43
N ILE A 82 2.10 3.27 -7.44
CA ILE A 82 1.28 4.37 -7.98
C ILE A 82 2.15 5.14 -8.97
N PHE A 83 1.74 5.15 -10.23
CA PHE A 83 2.47 5.90 -11.26
C PHE A 83 2.16 7.39 -11.22
N ILE A 84 3.19 8.20 -11.39
CA ILE A 84 3.10 9.64 -11.62
C ILE A 84 3.59 9.87 -13.06
N THR A 85 2.77 10.46 -13.92
CA THR A 85 3.11 10.55 -15.35
C THR A 85 2.45 11.73 -16.08
N ASN A 86 3.10 12.23 -17.13
CA ASN A 86 2.50 13.17 -18.06
C ASN A 86 1.56 12.51 -19.08
N MET A 87 1.61 11.17 -19.21
CA MET A 87 0.95 10.46 -20.31
C MET A 87 -0.20 9.58 -19.82
N ALA A 88 -1.43 9.99 -20.13
CA ALA A 88 -2.64 9.22 -19.83
C ALA A 88 -2.65 7.79 -20.43
N GLN A 89 -1.92 7.56 -21.52
CA GLN A 89 -1.81 6.25 -22.16
C GLN A 89 -1.17 5.17 -21.27
N TYR A 90 -0.36 5.55 -20.28
CA TYR A 90 0.21 4.62 -19.30
C TYR A 90 -0.82 4.12 -18.28
N ALA A 91 -1.99 4.75 -18.18
CA ALA A 91 -3.07 4.27 -17.34
C ALA A 91 -3.47 2.82 -17.62
N ILE A 92 -3.44 2.42 -18.91
CA ILE A 92 -3.77 1.04 -19.32
C ILE A 92 -2.62 0.09 -18.97
N LYS A 93 -1.37 0.52 -19.14
CA LYS A 93 -0.18 -0.29 -18.89
C LYS A 93 0.03 -0.62 -17.41
N ARG A 94 -0.59 0.12 -16.49
CA ARG A 94 -0.51 -0.16 -15.04
C ARG A 94 -0.91 -1.59 -14.67
N TYR A 95 -1.83 -2.17 -15.42
CA TYR A 95 -2.29 -3.54 -15.17
C TYR A 95 -1.20 -4.59 -15.40
N ALA A 96 -0.25 -4.34 -16.29
CA ALA A 96 0.83 -5.26 -16.59
C ALA A 96 1.77 -5.50 -15.40
N VAL A 97 1.88 -4.53 -14.49
CA VAL A 97 2.72 -4.60 -13.28
C VAL A 97 1.91 -4.59 -11.99
N GLY A 98 0.58 -4.70 -12.09
CA GLY A 98 -0.31 -4.69 -10.93
C GLY A 98 -0.22 -3.39 -10.12
N ALA A 99 -0.03 -2.24 -10.78
CA ALA A 99 -0.05 -0.94 -10.10
C ALA A 99 -1.45 -0.61 -9.60
N LEU A 100 -1.52 0.01 -8.42
CA LEU A 100 -2.78 0.39 -7.78
C LEU A 100 -3.52 1.44 -8.60
N ASP A 101 -2.78 2.48 -9.01
CA ASP A 101 -3.33 3.57 -9.80
C ASP A 101 -2.23 4.40 -10.47
N TYR A 102 -2.64 5.53 -11.07
CA TYR A 102 -1.76 6.53 -11.63
C TYR A 102 -2.29 7.95 -11.34
N VAL A 103 -1.42 8.94 -11.37
CA VAL A 103 -1.76 10.37 -11.25
C VAL A 103 -1.09 11.12 -12.39
N LEU A 104 -1.85 11.99 -13.07
CA LEU A 104 -1.32 12.83 -14.14
C LEU A 104 -0.59 14.05 -13.58
N LYS A 105 0.55 14.37 -14.19
CA LYS A 105 1.26 15.64 -13.97
C LYS A 105 0.55 16.79 -14.76
N PRO A 106 0.56 18.03 -14.28
CA PRO A 106 1.02 18.47 -12.95
C PRO A 106 0.12 17.90 -11.84
N VAL A 107 0.73 17.41 -10.75
CA VAL A 107 0.01 16.67 -9.70
C VAL A 107 -0.68 17.64 -8.75
N PRO A 108 -2.03 17.74 -8.75
CA PRO A 108 -2.73 18.50 -7.72
C PRO A 108 -2.70 17.71 -6.39
N TYR A 109 -2.62 18.43 -5.28
CA TYR A 109 -2.66 17.80 -3.95
C TYR A 109 -3.90 16.93 -3.75
N PHE A 110 -5.07 17.37 -4.23
CA PHE A 110 -6.31 16.60 -4.11
C PHE A 110 -6.19 15.22 -4.77
N ALA A 111 -5.71 15.14 -6.01
CA ALA A 111 -5.53 13.88 -6.72
C ALA A 111 -4.50 12.98 -6.02
N PHE A 112 -3.38 13.53 -5.57
CA PHE A 112 -2.37 12.82 -4.79
C PHE A 112 -2.95 12.27 -3.49
N SER A 113 -3.65 13.09 -2.71
CA SER A 113 -4.23 12.69 -1.43
C SER A 113 -5.27 11.58 -1.57
N GLN A 114 -6.05 11.56 -2.66
CA GLN A 114 -7.01 10.49 -2.96
C GLN A 114 -6.29 9.15 -3.19
N GLN A 115 -5.19 9.16 -3.93
CA GLN A 115 -4.42 7.96 -4.19
C GLN A 115 -3.70 7.46 -2.93
N LEU A 116 -3.14 8.37 -2.14
CA LEU A 116 -2.52 8.02 -0.86
C LEU A 116 -3.55 7.43 0.12
N GLN A 117 -4.76 8.02 0.19
CA GLN A 117 -5.84 7.49 1.01
C GLN A 117 -6.26 6.08 0.57
N LYS A 118 -6.38 5.85 -0.74
CA LYS A 118 -6.69 4.53 -1.30
C LYS A 118 -5.62 3.50 -0.92
N ALA A 119 -4.34 3.87 -1.01
CA ALA A 119 -3.23 3.01 -0.62
C ALA A 119 -3.23 2.70 0.88
N VAL A 120 -3.41 3.69 1.73
CA VAL A 120 -3.51 3.53 3.20
C VAL A 120 -4.66 2.59 3.57
N ASN A 121 -5.83 2.77 2.94
CA ASN A 121 -6.99 1.89 3.17
C ASN A 121 -6.71 0.45 2.74
N GLN A 122 -5.99 0.25 1.64
CA GLN A 122 -5.62 -1.09 1.17
C GLN A 122 -4.62 -1.77 2.10
N LEU A 123 -3.63 -1.04 2.61
CA LEU A 123 -2.69 -1.55 3.62
C LEU A 123 -3.41 -1.94 4.90
N ALA A 124 -4.35 -1.11 5.38
CA ALA A 124 -5.14 -1.42 6.56
C ALA A 124 -5.96 -2.71 6.41
N LYS A 125 -6.48 -2.98 5.20
CA LYS A 125 -7.18 -4.24 4.89
C LYS A 125 -6.24 -5.45 4.91
N ARG A 126 -4.98 -5.29 4.49
CA ARG A 126 -3.97 -6.38 4.50
C ARG A 126 -3.55 -6.77 5.91
N THR A 127 -3.52 -5.84 6.84
CA THR A 127 -3.21 -6.11 8.25
C THR A 127 -4.38 -6.75 9.01
N ARG A 128 -5.58 -6.77 8.45
CA ARG A 128 -6.72 -7.50 9.02
C ARG A 128 -6.60 -8.99 8.72
N HIS A 129 -6.21 -9.75 9.72
CA HIS A 129 -6.24 -11.20 9.65
C HIS A 129 -7.63 -11.69 10.02
N TYR A 130 -8.26 -12.42 9.10
CA TYR A 130 -9.57 -13.03 9.35
C TYR A 130 -9.41 -14.51 9.65
N LEU A 131 -10.12 -14.98 10.66
CA LEU A 131 -10.32 -16.40 10.92
C LEU A 131 -11.67 -16.82 10.38
N ALA A 132 -11.71 -17.95 9.67
CA ALA A 132 -12.95 -18.63 9.34
C ALA A 132 -13.20 -19.73 10.38
N VAL A 133 -14.22 -19.58 11.19
CA VAL A 133 -14.54 -20.48 12.29
C VAL A 133 -15.84 -21.21 11.98
N PRO A 134 -15.86 -22.58 12.02
CA PRO A 134 -17.11 -23.32 11.86
C PRO A 134 -18.05 -23.00 13.03
N VAL A 135 -19.32 -22.78 12.72
CA VAL A 135 -20.40 -22.56 13.68
C VAL A 135 -21.60 -23.37 13.27
N ASP A 136 -22.57 -23.52 14.17
CA ASP A 136 -23.81 -24.23 13.84
C ASP A 136 -24.53 -23.54 12.66
N GLY A 137 -24.63 -24.27 11.54
CA GLY A 137 -25.25 -23.77 10.32
C GLY A 137 -24.32 -23.13 9.28
N GLY A 138 -22.97 -23.14 9.48
CA GLY A 138 -22.04 -22.64 8.48
C GLY A 138 -20.67 -22.24 9.00
N MET A 139 -20.14 -21.16 8.41
CA MET A 139 -18.83 -20.59 8.77
C MET A 139 -19.00 -19.12 9.18
N ARG A 140 -18.38 -18.73 10.26
CA ARG A 140 -18.30 -17.33 10.69
C ARG A 140 -16.91 -16.79 10.40
N ARG A 141 -16.86 -15.60 9.79
CA ARG A 141 -15.64 -14.85 9.57
C ARG A 141 -15.42 -13.88 10.73
N LEU A 142 -14.27 -13.97 11.38
CA LEU A 142 -13.86 -13.10 12.47
C LEU A 142 -12.64 -12.28 12.11
N ASP A 143 -12.64 -11.00 12.48
CA ASP A 143 -11.42 -10.21 12.51
C ASP A 143 -10.58 -10.66 13.72
N ALA A 144 -9.36 -11.12 13.47
CA ALA A 144 -8.47 -11.56 14.55
C ALA A 144 -8.15 -10.43 15.55
N ALA A 145 -8.18 -9.16 15.09
CA ALA A 145 -7.96 -8.01 15.95
C ALA A 145 -9.14 -7.74 16.93
N ALA A 146 -10.34 -8.25 16.60
CA ALA A 146 -11.51 -8.14 17.46
C ALA A 146 -11.59 -9.25 18.53
N ILE A 147 -10.66 -10.21 18.54
CA ILE A 147 -10.63 -11.31 19.50
C ILE A 147 -9.82 -10.87 20.73
N TYR A 148 -10.45 -10.88 21.89
CA TYR A 148 -9.75 -10.63 23.16
C TYR A 148 -8.95 -11.84 23.62
N TYR A 149 -9.60 -13.01 23.64
CA TYR A 149 -8.95 -14.29 23.95
C TYR A 149 -9.79 -15.46 23.45
N ILE A 150 -9.19 -16.64 23.41
CA ILE A 150 -9.79 -17.90 23.00
C ILE A 150 -9.54 -18.90 24.11
N GLU A 151 -10.57 -19.66 24.48
CA GLU A 151 -10.51 -20.69 25.50
C GLU A 151 -11.05 -22.01 24.94
N SER A 152 -10.40 -23.12 25.27
CA SER A 152 -10.88 -24.45 24.90
C SER A 152 -11.49 -25.14 26.12
N GLU A 153 -12.71 -25.66 25.98
CA GLU A 153 -13.40 -26.44 26.97
C GLU A 153 -13.94 -27.74 26.34
N GLY A 154 -13.32 -28.85 26.69
CA GLY A 154 -13.66 -30.15 26.11
C GLY A 154 -13.40 -30.21 24.61
N HIS A 155 -14.47 -30.36 23.83
CA HIS A 155 -14.42 -30.41 22.36
C HIS A 155 -14.89 -29.09 21.71
N ARG A 156 -15.08 -28.04 22.49
CA ARG A 156 -15.53 -26.73 22.00
C ARG A 156 -14.45 -25.66 22.25
N VAL A 157 -14.45 -24.67 21.36
CA VAL A 157 -13.62 -23.48 21.45
C VAL A 157 -14.51 -22.25 21.65
N HIS A 158 -14.27 -21.50 22.71
CA HIS A 158 -14.99 -20.28 23.04
C HIS A 158 -14.17 -19.07 22.60
N PHE A 159 -14.81 -18.19 21.83
CA PHE A 159 -14.24 -16.94 21.34
C PHE A 159 -14.86 -15.77 22.09
N TYR A 160 -14.03 -14.97 22.71
CA TYR A 160 -14.43 -13.74 23.41
C TYR A 160 -14.01 -12.55 22.55
N THR A 161 -14.99 -11.84 22.00
CA THR A 161 -14.74 -10.83 20.97
C THR A 161 -15.44 -9.51 21.27
N GLU A 162 -14.99 -8.45 20.60
CA GLU A 162 -15.60 -7.11 20.67
C GLU A 162 -17.09 -7.14 20.28
N ASP A 163 -17.46 -8.00 19.32
CA ASP A 163 -18.84 -8.12 18.81
C ASP A 163 -19.71 -9.15 19.58
N GLY A 164 -19.19 -9.68 20.68
CA GLY A 164 -19.85 -10.69 21.52
C GLY A 164 -19.16 -12.04 21.49
N ASP A 165 -19.54 -12.89 22.44
CA ASP A 165 -18.93 -14.19 22.68
C ASP A 165 -19.72 -15.30 21.98
N PHE A 166 -19.00 -16.32 21.49
CA PHE A 166 -19.63 -17.51 20.90
C PHE A 166 -18.72 -18.72 21.01
N SER A 167 -19.28 -19.91 20.82
CA SER A 167 -18.53 -21.16 20.82
C SER A 167 -18.59 -21.86 19.46
N ALA A 168 -17.50 -22.51 19.09
CA ALA A 168 -17.36 -23.36 17.92
C ALA A 168 -17.11 -24.81 18.33
N PRO A 169 -17.52 -25.78 17.51
CA PRO A 169 -17.25 -27.21 17.75
C PRO A 169 -15.75 -27.54 17.66
#